data_35d191f092564302742fb9143d2b04b7
#
_entry.id   35d191f092564302742fb9143d2b04b7
#
_cell.length_a   1.000
_cell.length_b   1.000
_cell.length_c   1.000
_cell.angle_alpha   90.00
_cell.angle_beta   90.00
_cell.angle_gamma   90.00
#
_symmetry.space_group_name_H-M   'P 1'
#
loop_
_entity.id
_entity.type
_entity.pdbx_description
1 polymer ?
#
loop_
_entity_poly.entity_id
_entity_poly.type
_entity_poly.pdbx_seq_one_letter_code
_entity_poly.pdbx_strand_id
1 'polypeptide(L)'
;MTTIIMVHGVGCTGDAFARFADAFRGMGWKVETPTLRPDRRTATNPPADLPKLRLKDYVDDIETLARAVEQADGVAPVLFGHSMGGMIVQKLAERGVGRAGVLLTPASPADARGSRALAQAVTFANILFTANPADKPHKIWRTGFRWGVLNRVPKARHDAIYAGAVYDSGGVYNDLAYPDRDPDRTCVIDSARIAIPLLTIGGGQDRATPIGDVRRVGEKYAQVGGAYIEYPDNAHWIIDEPGTDKVIADIAAWLAEKGVTPATPAASAAPAKDKAAARPKAAAAKPATPNPPKAAGKARSTAAGAGRKAGPAAKRTPTGKTTVRNPKSK
;
A
#
# COMPACT_ATOMS: atom_id res chain seq x y z
N MET A 1 -6.48 22.22 -3.26
CA MET A 1 -5.58 21.35 -4.06
C MET A 1 -6.24 20.00 -4.24
N THR A 2 -6.06 19.32 -5.37
CA THR A 2 -6.65 17.99 -5.53
C THR A 2 -5.74 16.94 -4.88
N THR A 3 -6.31 16.15 -3.97
CA THR A 3 -5.59 15.09 -3.27
C THR A 3 -5.79 13.73 -3.98
N ILE A 4 -4.72 12.95 -4.09
CA ILE A 4 -4.77 11.53 -4.43
C ILE A 4 -4.66 10.72 -3.14
N ILE A 5 -5.58 9.78 -2.91
CA ILE A 5 -5.49 8.79 -1.83
C ILE A 5 -5.10 7.45 -2.45
N MET A 6 -3.98 6.86 -2.02
CA MET A 6 -3.47 5.59 -2.55
C MET A 6 -3.64 4.48 -1.52
N VAL A 7 -4.48 3.49 -1.83
CA VAL A 7 -4.88 2.40 -0.93
C VAL A 7 -4.14 1.12 -1.26
N HIS A 8 -3.37 0.60 -0.32
CA HIS A 8 -2.51 -0.57 -0.48
C HIS A 8 -3.27 -1.92 -0.52
N GLY A 9 -2.59 -2.97 -0.96
CA GLY A 9 -3.07 -4.35 -0.97
C GLY A 9 -3.02 -5.05 0.39
N VAL A 10 -3.53 -6.29 0.45
CA VAL A 10 -3.46 -7.12 1.67
C VAL A 10 -2.01 -7.32 2.12
N GLY A 11 -1.78 -7.33 3.42
CA GLY A 11 -0.46 -7.57 3.99
C GLY A 11 0.59 -6.51 3.68
N CYS A 12 0.19 -5.32 3.21
CA CYS A 12 1.05 -4.18 2.92
C CYS A 12 0.76 -3.01 3.85
N THR A 13 1.54 -1.95 3.71
CA THR A 13 1.37 -0.63 4.33
C THR A 13 1.31 0.44 3.24
N GLY A 14 1.01 1.69 3.60
CA GLY A 14 1.03 2.82 2.67
C GLY A 14 2.38 3.02 1.98
N ASP A 15 3.49 2.58 2.59
CA ASP A 15 4.84 2.68 2.03
C ASP A 15 5.01 1.90 0.72
N ALA A 16 4.13 0.92 0.44
CA ALA A 16 4.13 0.22 -0.84
C ALA A 16 3.97 1.17 -2.04
N PHE A 17 3.36 2.32 -1.82
CA PHE A 17 3.16 3.35 -2.85
C PHE A 17 4.25 4.42 -2.93
N ALA A 18 5.38 4.29 -2.20
CA ALA A 18 6.40 5.34 -2.13
C ALA A 18 6.78 5.90 -3.51
N ARG A 19 7.09 5.02 -4.48
CA ARG A 19 7.45 5.43 -5.86
C ARG A 19 6.34 6.21 -6.56
N PHE A 20 5.11 5.73 -6.50
CA PHE A 20 3.94 6.42 -7.06
C PHE A 20 3.71 7.78 -6.39
N ALA A 21 3.74 7.79 -5.05
CA ALA A 21 3.52 8.99 -4.28
C ALA A 21 4.54 10.09 -4.62
N ASP A 22 5.82 9.73 -4.70
CA ASP A 22 6.89 10.68 -5.05
C ASP A 22 6.72 11.21 -6.49
N ALA A 23 6.37 10.34 -7.44
CA ALA A 23 6.13 10.75 -8.81
C ALA A 23 4.93 11.73 -8.92
N PHE A 24 3.80 11.43 -8.29
CA PHE A 24 2.62 12.29 -8.34
C PHE A 24 2.82 13.59 -7.53
N ARG A 25 3.53 13.56 -6.40
CA ARG A 25 3.96 14.78 -5.70
C ARG A 25 4.84 15.66 -6.58
N GLY A 26 5.78 15.05 -7.32
CA GLY A 26 6.61 15.74 -8.30
C GLY A 26 5.80 16.40 -9.44
N MET A 27 4.60 15.89 -9.75
CA MET A 27 3.66 16.47 -10.70
C MET A 27 2.72 17.52 -10.07
N GLY A 28 2.88 17.87 -8.78
CA GLY A 28 2.09 18.90 -8.10
C GLY A 28 0.82 18.39 -7.41
N TRP A 29 0.64 17.07 -7.26
CA TRP A 29 -0.47 16.51 -6.50
C TRP A 29 -0.18 16.49 -4.99
N LYS A 30 -1.22 16.72 -4.18
CA LYS A 30 -1.22 16.30 -2.80
C LYS A 30 -1.46 14.80 -2.76
N VAL A 31 -0.65 14.03 -2.03
CA VAL A 31 -0.74 12.57 -2.01
C VAL A 31 -0.75 12.05 -0.58
N GLU A 32 -1.80 11.30 -0.26
CA GLU A 32 -1.96 10.55 0.98
C GLU A 32 -1.81 9.05 0.70
N THR A 33 -0.98 8.38 1.50
CA THR A 33 -0.78 6.92 1.42
C THR A 33 -1.11 6.29 2.77
N PRO A 34 -2.41 6.21 3.15
CA PRO A 34 -2.78 5.69 4.45
C PRO A 34 -2.37 4.23 4.62
N THR A 35 -1.91 3.87 5.81
CA THR A 35 -1.86 2.48 6.25
C THR A 35 -3.18 2.15 6.93
N LEU A 36 -3.92 1.19 6.39
CA LEU A 36 -5.18 0.72 6.96
C LEU A 36 -4.93 0.11 8.34
N ARG A 37 -5.61 0.60 9.39
CA ARG A 37 -5.49 0.09 10.77
C ARG A 37 -4.02 -0.06 11.21
N PRO A 38 -3.21 1.02 11.24
CA PRO A 38 -1.77 0.95 11.48
C PRO A 38 -1.41 0.33 12.84
N ASP A 39 -2.26 0.50 13.85
CA ASP A 39 -2.15 -0.10 15.18
C ASP A 39 -2.29 -1.63 15.19
N ARG A 40 -2.87 -2.22 14.14
CA ARG A 40 -3.11 -3.66 13.99
C ARG A 40 -2.15 -4.34 13.02
N ARG A 41 -1.43 -3.57 12.20
CA ARG A 41 -0.53 -4.10 11.16
C ARG A 41 0.88 -4.24 11.68
N THR A 42 1.29 -5.46 11.96
CA THR A 42 2.62 -5.79 12.47
C THR A 42 3.31 -6.80 11.58
N ALA A 43 4.63 -6.72 11.49
CA ALA A 43 5.44 -7.70 10.75
C ALA A 43 5.54 -9.05 11.48
N THR A 44 5.39 -9.01 12.81
CA THR A 44 5.45 -10.15 13.74
C THR A 44 4.41 -9.95 14.85
N ASN A 45 3.99 -11.01 15.51
CA ASN A 45 3.09 -10.96 16.68
C ASN A 45 1.82 -10.12 16.45
N PRO A 46 0.97 -10.49 15.50
CA PRO A 46 -0.25 -9.74 15.19
C PRO A 46 -1.21 -9.76 16.40
N PRO A 47 -1.99 -8.67 16.61
CA PRO A 47 -3.02 -8.64 17.65
C PRO A 47 -4.04 -9.78 17.48
N ALA A 48 -4.50 -10.36 18.60
CA ALA A 48 -5.43 -11.50 18.60
C ALA A 48 -6.79 -11.17 17.96
N ASP A 49 -7.19 -9.91 17.95
CA ASP A 49 -8.45 -9.42 17.40
C ASP A 49 -8.33 -8.93 15.93
N LEU A 50 -7.13 -8.94 15.34
CA LEU A 50 -6.95 -8.61 13.92
C LEU A 50 -7.87 -9.42 12.99
N PRO A 51 -8.08 -10.74 13.17
CA PRO A 51 -8.95 -11.51 12.29
C PRO A 51 -10.42 -11.10 12.28
N LYS A 52 -10.86 -10.34 13.29
CA LYS A 52 -12.25 -9.85 13.39
C LYS A 52 -12.55 -8.73 12.38
N LEU A 53 -11.53 -8.06 11.86
CA LEU A 53 -11.71 -7.02 10.85
C LEU A 53 -12.19 -7.64 9.54
N ARG A 54 -13.13 -6.95 8.88
CA ARG A 54 -13.72 -7.31 7.60
C ARG A 54 -13.30 -6.32 6.53
N LEU A 55 -13.47 -6.68 5.28
CA LEU A 55 -13.16 -5.79 4.17
C LEU A 55 -13.98 -4.49 4.23
N LYS A 56 -15.21 -4.59 4.70
CA LYS A 56 -16.09 -3.41 4.96
C LYS A 56 -15.43 -2.39 5.89
N ASP A 57 -14.76 -2.84 6.97
CA ASP A 57 -14.11 -1.93 7.91
C ASP A 57 -13.05 -1.08 7.21
N TYR A 58 -12.31 -1.67 6.27
CA TYR A 58 -11.30 -0.95 5.48
C TYR A 58 -11.93 0.01 4.45
N VAL A 59 -13.06 -0.37 3.87
CA VAL A 59 -13.83 0.53 2.99
C VAL A 59 -14.31 1.76 3.79
N ASP A 60 -14.88 1.54 4.96
CA ASP A 60 -15.43 2.61 5.81
C ASP A 60 -14.33 3.56 6.33
N ASP A 61 -13.13 3.02 6.65
CA ASP A 61 -11.96 3.84 7.02
C ASP A 61 -11.54 4.78 5.88
N ILE A 62 -11.45 4.25 4.65
CA ILE A 62 -11.05 5.07 3.50
C ILE A 62 -12.18 6.03 3.08
N GLU A 63 -13.44 5.64 3.21
CA GLU A 63 -14.56 6.57 2.98
C GLU A 63 -14.48 7.76 3.94
N THR A 64 -14.25 7.50 5.22
CA THR A 64 -14.09 8.54 6.24
C THR A 64 -12.95 9.49 5.90
N LEU A 65 -11.79 8.95 5.51
CA LEU A 65 -10.65 9.76 5.07
C LEU A 65 -10.98 10.57 3.80
N ALA A 66 -11.60 9.94 2.81
CA ALA A 66 -11.93 10.60 1.55
C ALA A 66 -12.92 11.76 1.74
N ARG A 67 -13.93 11.60 2.61
CA ARG A 67 -14.88 12.66 2.97
C ARG A 67 -14.20 13.81 3.73
N ALA A 68 -13.26 13.49 4.64
CA ALA A 68 -12.49 14.51 5.35
C ALA A 68 -11.59 15.31 4.39
N VAL A 69 -10.96 14.64 3.42
CA VAL A 69 -10.17 15.29 2.37
C VAL A 69 -11.05 16.16 1.48
N GLU A 70 -12.21 15.67 1.06
CA GLU A 70 -13.17 16.44 0.25
C GLU A 70 -13.61 17.71 0.98
N GLN A 71 -13.90 17.61 2.27
CA GLN A 71 -14.26 18.78 3.09
C GLN A 71 -13.11 19.79 3.20
N ALA A 72 -11.87 19.29 3.37
CA ALA A 72 -10.69 20.15 3.54
C ALA A 72 -10.25 20.81 2.22
N ASP A 73 -10.31 20.08 1.11
CA ASP A 73 -9.84 20.54 -0.20
C ASP A 73 -10.95 21.26 -1.01
N GLY A 74 -12.22 21.13 -0.62
CA GLY A 74 -13.39 21.64 -1.36
C GLY A 74 -13.67 20.87 -2.65
N VAL A 75 -13.01 19.72 -2.85
CA VAL A 75 -13.14 18.84 -4.03
C VAL A 75 -12.88 17.40 -3.63
N ALA A 76 -13.65 16.47 -4.19
CA ALA A 76 -13.47 15.05 -3.92
C ALA A 76 -12.08 14.55 -4.37
N PRO A 77 -11.44 13.64 -3.61
CA PRO A 77 -10.13 13.11 -3.95
C PRO A 77 -10.18 12.19 -5.18
N VAL A 78 -9.01 11.96 -5.78
CA VAL A 78 -8.78 10.86 -6.70
C VAL A 78 -8.37 9.63 -5.89
N LEU A 79 -8.94 8.47 -6.20
CA LEU A 79 -8.69 7.23 -5.45
C LEU A 79 -7.84 6.28 -6.29
N PHE A 80 -6.67 5.89 -5.79
CA PHE A 80 -5.85 4.82 -6.36
C PHE A 80 -5.94 3.60 -5.45
N GLY A 81 -6.07 2.41 -6.02
CA GLY A 81 -6.10 1.19 -5.24
C GLY A 81 -5.31 0.07 -5.89
N HIS A 82 -4.38 -0.52 -5.14
CA HIS A 82 -3.61 -1.68 -5.56
C HIS A 82 -4.20 -2.96 -4.94
N SER A 83 -4.43 -3.99 -5.77
CA SER A 83 -4.89 -5.30 -5.29
C SER A 83 -6.19 -5.19 -4.46
N MET A 84 -6.20 -5.55 -3.18
CA MET A 84 -7.32 -5.29 -2.25
C MET A 84 -7.74 -3.82 -2.25
N GLY A 85 -6.78 -2.89 -2.25
CA GLY A 85 -7.08 -1.45 -2.35
C GLY A 85 -7.89 -1.11 -3.61
N GLY A 86 -7.65 -1.83 -4.71
CA GLY A 86 -8.47 -1.72 -5.92
C GLY A 86 -9.91 -2.17 -5.70
N MET A 87 -10.19 -3.19 -4.88
CA MET A 87 -11.55 -3.56 -4.48
C MET A 87 -12.19 -2.48 -3.61
N ILE A 88 -11.44 -1.92 -2.67
CA ILE A 88 -11.91 -0.82 -1.82
C ILE A 88 -12.32 0.37 -2.68
N VAL A 89 -11.49 0.77 -3.65
CA VAL A 89 -11.80 1.88 -4.59
C VAL A 89 -13.05 1.59 -5.42
N GLN A 90 -13.25 0.37 -5.89
CA GLN A 90 -14.47 -0.03 -6.61
C GLN A 90 -15.72 0.15 -5.74
N LYS A 91 -15.68 -0.29 -4.48
CA LYS A 91 -16.80 -0.12 -3.54
C LYS A 91 -17.05 1.35 -3.20
N LEU A 92 -16.01 2.15 -3.06
CA LEU A 92 -16.13 3.59 -2.82
C LEU A 92 -16.73 4.32 -4.02
N ALA A 93 -16.31 3.96 -5.25
CA ALA A 93 -16.90 4.49 -6.47
C ALA A 93 -18.40 4.19 -6.57
N GLU A 94 -18.83 2.96 -6.21
CA GLU A 94 -20.25 2.59 -6.11
C GLU A 94 -21.01 3.43 -5.06
N ARG A 95 -20.34 3.81 -3.95
CA ARG A 95 -20.90 4.68 -2.91
C ARG A 95 -20.88 6.19 -3.28
N GLY A 96 -20.41 6.54 -4.48
CA GLY A 96 -20.29 7.92 -4.92
C GLY A 96 -19.16 8.69 -4.22
N VAL A 97 -18.10 8.00 -3.81
CA VAL A 97 -16.92 8.60 -3.18
C VAL A 97 -15.80 8.76 -4.19
N GLY A 98 -15.16 9.95 -4.18
CA GLY A 98 -14.08 10.29 -5.10
C GLY A 98 -14.58 10.96 -6.38
N ARG A 99 -13.63 11.46 -7.20
CA ARG A 99 -13.90 12.10 -8.50
C ARG A 99 -13.33 11.32 -9.69
N ALA A 100 -12.41 10.41 -9.44
CA ALA A 100 -11.85 9.44 -10.39
C ALA A 100 -11.24 8.28 -9.61
N GLY A 101 -11.19 7.08 -10.19
CA GLY A 101 -10.57 5.91 -9.60
C GLY A 101 -9.58 5.23 -10.53
N VAL A 102 -8.41 4.84 -9.99
CA VAL A 102 -7.39 4.06 -10.68
C VAL A 102 -7.21 2.72 -9.96
N LEU A 103 -7.47 1.65 -10.67
CA LEU A 103 -7.46 0.28 -10.17
C LEU A 103 -6.20 -0.43 -10.68
N LEU A 104 -5.19 -0.59 -9.82
CA LEU A 104 -3.88 -1.17 -10.13
C LEU A 104 -3.90 -2.66 -9.79
N THR A 105 -3.89 -3.53 -10.79
CA THR A 105 -3.99 -4.99 -10.63
C THR A 105 -5.02 -5.38 -9.56
N PRO A 106 -6.28 -4.90 -9.68
CA PRO A 106 -7.25 -4.93 -8.59
C PRO A 106 -7.71 -6.35 -8.26
N ALA A 107 -8.09 -6.57 -7.00
CA ALA A 107 -8.96 -7.71 -6.67
C ALA A 107 -10.31 -7.52 -7.39
N SER A 108 -10.83 -8.63 -7.95
CA SER A 108 -12.01 -8.59 -8.81
C SER A 108 -13.30 -8.72 -8.00
N PRO A 109 -14.36 -7.99 -8.38
CA PRO A 109 -15.68 -8.15 -7.79
C PRO A 109 -16.28 -9.52 -8.12
N ALA A 110 -17.32 -9.92 -7.41
CA ALA A 110 -17.91 -11.25 -7.48
C ALA A 110 -18.27 -11.70 -8.90
N ASP A 111 -18.79 -10.78 -9.70
CA ASP A 111 -19.28 -11.02 -11.06
C ASP A 111 -18.21 -10.89 -12.17
N ALA A 112 -17.00 -10.45 -11.82
CA ALA A 112 -15.88 -10.34 -12.77
C ALA A 112 -14.78 -11.38 -12.51
N ARG A 113 -15.12 -12.50 -11.89
CA ARG A 113 -14.20 -13.61 -11.60
C ARG A 113 -14.35 -14.74 -12.58
N GLY A 114 -13.22 -15.36 -12.91
CA GLY A 114 -13.16 -16.64 -13.62
C GLY A 114 -12.97 -17.81 -12.67
N SER A 115 -12.53 -18.93 -13.25
CA SER A 115 -12.09 -20.08 -12.46
C SER A 115 -10.81 -19.74 -11.69
N ARG A 116 -10.65 -20.32 -10.49
CA ARG A 116 -9.44 -20.13 -9.67
C ARG A 116 -8.20 -20.52 -10.45
N ALA A 117 -7.28 -19.59 -10.59
CA ALA A 117 -6.01 -19.84 -11.25
C ALA A 117 -5.05 -20.59 -10.30
N LEU A 118 -4.34 -21.59 -10.83
CA LEU A 118 -3.34 -22.34 -10.07
C LEU A 118 -2.27 -21.39 -9.49
N ALA A 119 -1.85 -20.38 -10.25
CA ALA A 119 -0.88 -19.41 -9.80
C ALA A 119 -1.33 -18.65 -8.54
N GLN A 120 -2.60 -18.23 -8.50
CA GLN A 120 -3.18 -17.59 -7.32
C GLN A 120 -3.21 -18.57 -6.14
N ALA A 121 -3.60 -19.83 -6.34
CA ALA A 121 -3.61 -20.84 -5.30
C ALA A 121 -2.21 -21.07 -4.70
N VAL A 122 -1.17 -21.11 -5.53
CA VAL A 122 0.23 -21.24 -5.05
C VAL A 122 0.67 -19.98 -4.29
N THR A 123 0.33 -18.79 -4.76
CA THR A 123 0.66 -17.52 -4.09
C THR A 123 0.14 -17.50 -2.65
N PHE A 124 -1.10 -17.91 -2.45
CA PHE A 124 -1.80 -17.89 -1.16
C PHE A 124 -1.86 -19.25 -0.45
N ALA A 125 -1.03 -20.21 -0.85
CA ALA A 125 -1.11 -21.61 -0.38
C ALA A 125 -1.10 -21.74 1.14
N ASN A 126 -0.24 -20.97 1.85
CA ASN A 126 -0.18 -21.02 3.30
C ASN A 126 -1.49 -20.60 3.98
N ILE A 127 -2.29 -19.75 3.35
CA ILE A 127 -3.60 -19.33 3.86
C ILE A 127 -4.65 -20.40 3.52
N LEU A 128 -4.65 -20.91 2.28
CA LEU A 128 -5.59 -21.92 1.83
C LEU A 128 -5.51 -23.22 2.63
N PHE A 129 -4.31 -23.63 3.08
CA PHE A 129 -4.09 -24.83 3.89
C PHE A 129 -4.17 -24.60 5.40
N THR A 130 -4.52 -23.38 5.84
CA THR A 130 -4.76 -23.11 7.26
C THR A 130 -6.17 -23.54 7.66
N ALA A 131 -6.30 -24.26 8.76
CA ALA A 131 -7.61 -24.61 9.33
C ALA A 131 -8.28 -23.32 9.85
N ASN A 132 -9.55 -23.09 9.49
CA ASN A 132 -10.33 -21.89 9.85
C ASN A 132 -9.57 -20.59 9.53
N PRO A 133 -9.24 -20.34 8.26
CA PRO A 133 -8.36 -19.24 7.90
C PRO A 133 -9.00 -17.87 8.21
N ALA A 134 -10.34 -17.78 8.21
CA ALA A 134 -11.02 -16.52 8.54
C ALA A 134 -10.77 -16.04 9.98
N ASP A 135 -10.52 -16.98 10.90
CA ASP A 135 -10.36 -16.69 12.33
C ASP A 135 -8.91 -16.43 12.74
N LYS A 136 -8.00 -16.33 11.79
CA LYS A 136 -6.56 -16.20 12.04
C LYS A 136 -5.96 -15.02 11.30
N PRO A 137 -4.94 -14.36 11.87
CA PRO A 137 -4.17 -13.38 11.13
C PRO A 137 -3.25 -14.09 10.12
N HIS A 138 -3.10 -13.51 8.92
CA HIS A 138 -2.26 -14.07 7.89
C HIS A 138 -1.24 -13.08 7.35
N LYS A 139 -0.04 -13.58 7.09
CA LYS A 139 0.96 -12.97 6.25
C LYS A 139 1.25 -13.93 5.10
N ILE A 140 1.25 -13.44 3.87
CA ILE A 140 1.59 -14.28 2.73
C ILE A 140 3.00 -14.84 2.96
N TRP A 141 3.17 -16.15 2.81
CA TRP A 141 4.46 -16.80 3.02
C TRP A 141 5.53 -16.28 2.05
N ARG A 142 6.78 -16.25 2.49
CA ARG A 142 7.87 -15.63 1.74
C ARG A 142 8.00 -16.16 0.31
N THR A 143 7.88 -17.48 0.12
CA THR A 143 7.97 -18.09 -1.21
C THR A 143 6.82 -17.67 -2.10
N GLY A 144 5.56 -17.70 -1.61
CA GLY A 144 4.39 -17.26 -2.36
C GLY A 144 4.47 -15.78 -2.70
N PHE A 145 4.88 -14.94 -1.77
CA PHE A 145 5.05 -13.51 -1.99
C PHE A 145 6.10 -13.22 -3.09
N ARG A 146 7.29 -13.85 -3.00
CA ARG A 146 8.37 -13.68 -3.99
C ARG A 146 7.98 -14.22 -5.37
N TRP A 147 7.30 -15.37 -5.40
CA TRP A 147 6.93 -16.04 -6.65
C TRP A 147 5.68 -15.44 -7.29
N GLY A 148 4.68 -15.08 -6.49
CA GLY A 148 3.36 -14.65 -6.95
C GLY A 148 3.21 -13.14 -7.05
N VAL A 149 3.71 -12.40 -6.06
CA VAL A 149 3.54 -10.94 -5.98
C VAL A 149 4.72 -10.21 -6.61
N LEU A 150 5.96 -10.67 -6.37
CA LEU A 150 7.18 -9.99 -6.81
C LEU A 150 7.83 -10.63 -8.07
N ASN A 151 7.10 -11.43 -8.82
CA ASN A 151 7.67 -12.24 -9.91
C ASN A 151 8.33 -11.41 -11.05
N ARG A 152 8.02 -10.13 -11.19
CA ARG A 152 8.67 -9.21 -12.15
C ARG A 152 9.59 -8.17 -11.47
N VAL A 153 9.59 -8.11 -10.16
CA VAL A 153 10.54 -7.29 -9.39
C VAL A 153 11.94 -7.92 -9.44
N PRO A 154 13.04 -7.17 -9.58
CA PRO A 154 14.41 -7.71 -9.50
C PRO A 154 14.63 -8.45 -8.18
N LYS A 155 15.19 -9.68 -8.25
CA LYS A 155 15.36 -10.57 -7.09
C LYS A 155 16.11 -9.93 -5.92
N ALA A 156 17.08 -9.06 -6.20
CA ALA A 156 17.83 -8.34 -5.18
C ALA A 156 16.96 -7.46 -4.27
N ARG A 157 15.78 -7.05 -4.71
CA ARG A 157 14.84 -6.22 -3.94
C ARG A 157 13.82 -7.02 -3.13
N HIS A 158 13.66 -8.32 -3.43
CA HIS A 158 12.59 -9.13 -2.86
C HIS A 158 12.61 -9.15 -1.33
N ASP A 159 13.79 -9.26 -0.72
CA ASP A 159 13.91 -9.40 0.73
C ASP A 159 13.60 -8.08 1.45
N ALA A 160 14.03 -6.96 0.88
CA ALA A 160 13.71 -5.63 1.41
C ALA A 160 12.20 -5.36 1.34
N ILE A 161 11.54 -5.66 0.21
CA ILE A 161 10.09 -5.50 0.05
C ILE A 161 9.34 -6.44 1.01
N TYR A 162 9.74 -7.72 1.10
CA TYR A 162 9.10 -8.68 1.99
C TYR A 162 9.27 -8.34 3.48
N ALA A 163 10.35 -7.65 3.86
CA ALA A 163 10.55 -7.19 5.23
C ALA A 163 9.46 -6.18 5.66
N GLY A 164 8.95 -5.37 4.74
CA GLY A 164 7.82 -4.46 4.95
C GLY A 164 6.44 -5.12 4.93
N ALA A 165 6.35 -6.42 4.58
CA ALA A 165 5.07 -7.12 4.61
C ALA A 165 4.61 -7.36 6.06
N VAL A 166 3.30 -7.22 6.29
CA VAL A 166 2.67 -7.31 7.61
C VAL A 166 1.58 -8.38 7.65
N TYR A 167 1.13 -8.75 8.84
CA TYR A 167 -0.06 -9.56 9.00
C TYR A 167 -1.31 -8.75 8.64
N ASP A 168 -2.30 -9.46 8.11
CA ASP A 168 -3.62 -8.93 7.78
C ASP A 168 -4.73 -9.86 8.31
N SER A 169 -5.95 -9.36 8.33
CA SER A 169 -7.11 -10.09 8.84
C SER A 169 -7.47 -11.30 7.97
N GLY A 170 -7.68 -12.44 8.61
CA GLY A 170 -8.27 -13.62 7.95
C GLY A 170 -9.71 -13.35 7.48
N GLY A 171 -10.48 -12.54 8.21
CA GLY A 171 -11.81 -12.08 7.79
C GLY A 171 -11.75 -11.35 6.44
N VAL A 172 -10.78 -10.44 6.26
CA VAL A 172 -10.57 -9.73 4.99
C VAL A 172 -10.17 -10.68 3.85
N TYR A 173 -9.25 -11.62 4.11
CA TYR A 173 -8.90 -12.63 3.11
C TYR A 173 -10.10 -13.49 2.71
N ASN A 174 -10.97 -13.84 3.69
CA ASN A 174 -12.18 -14.60 3.45
C ASN A 174 -13.17 -13.83 2.59
N ASP A 175 -13.41 -12.55 2.87
CA ASP A 175 -14.32 -11.70 2.09
C ASP A 175 -13.85 -11.55 0.64
N LEU A 176 -12.53 -11.35 0.45
CA LEU A 176 -11.93 -11.29 -0.87
C LEU A 176 -12.00 -12.63 -1.61
N ALA A 177 -11.82 -13.78 -0.93
CA ALA A 177 -11.79 -15.07 -1.56
C ALA A 177 -13.19 -15.67 -1.83
N TYR A 178 -14.16 -15.35 -0.97
CA TYR A 178 -15.50 -15.92 -0.94
C TYR A 178 -16.57 -14.84 -0.76
N PRO A 179 -16.86 -14.03 -1.79
CA PRO A 179 -17.83 -12.92 -1.70
C PRO A 179 -19.22 -13.35 -1.22
N ASP A 180 -19.61 -14.57 -1.54
CA ASP A 180 -20.92 -15.11 -1.11
C ASP A 180 -21.01 -15.37 0.40
N ARG A 181 -19.84 -15.40 1.08
CA ARG A 181 -19.75 -15.57 2.54
C ARG A 181 -19.57 -14.26 3.28
N ASP A 182 -19.42 -13.15 2.55
CA ASP A 182 -19.34 -11.81 3.12
C ASP A 182 -20.77 -11.28 3.36
N PRO A 183 -21.22 -11.14 4.64
CA PRO A 183 -22.54 -10.62 4.95
C PRO A 183 -22.75 -9.19 4.48
N ASP A 184 -21.67 -8.40 4.38
CA ASP A 184 -21.70 -7.02 3.95
C ASP A 184 -21.65 -6.86 2.42
N ARG A 185 -21.46 -7.98 1.69
CA ARG A 185 -21.37 -8.02 0.22
C ARG A 185 -20.40 -6.98 -0.35
N THR A 186 -19.26 -6.78 0.31
CA THR A 186 -18.29 -5.73 0.01
C THR A 186 -17.68 -5.90 -1.40
N CYS A 187 -17.50 -7.15 -1.83
CA CYS A 187 -17.00 -7.48 -3.18
C CYS A 187 -18.11 -7.58 -4.24
N VAL A 188 -19.37 -7.27 -3.92
CA VAL A 188 -20.46 -7.18 -4.90
C VAL A 188 -20.61 -5.71 -5.30
N ILE A 189 -20.35 -5.39 -6.57
CA ILE A 189 -20.33 -4.04 -7.10
C ILE A 189 -21.42 -3.86 -8.16
N ASP A 190 -22.33 -2.94 -7.89
CA ASP A 190 -23.29 -2.46 -8.88
C ASP A 190 -22.67 -1.35 -9.72
N SER A 191 -22.19 -1.69 -10.92
CA SER A 191 -21.55 -0.70 -11.81
C SER A 191 -22.49 0.41 -12.27
N ALA A 192 -23.81 0.20 -12.30
CA ALA A 192 -24.77 1.22 -12.68
C ALA A 192 -24.80 2.41 -11.69
N ARG A 193 -24.30 2.21 -10.47
CA ARG A 193 -24.21 3.27 -9.45
C ARG A 193 -22.92 4.08 -9.53
N ILE A 194 -21.97 3.68 -10.40
CA ILE A 194 -20.67 4.35 -10.54
C ILE A 194 -20.79 5.51 -11.52
N ALA A 195 -20.63 6.73 -11.01
CA ALA A 195 -20.73 7.96 -11.79
C ALA A 195 -19.36 8.60 -12.08
N ILE A 196 -18.28 8.10 -11.49
CA ILE A 196 -16.91 8.63 -11.67
C ILE A 196 -16.15 7.81 -12.73
N PRO A 197 -15.21 8.43 -13.47
CA PRO A 197 -14.37 7.69 -14.41
C PRO A 197 -13.46 6.71 -13.65
N LEU A 198 -13.38 5.48 -14.17
CA LEU A 198 -12.48 4.44 -13.66
C LEU A 198 -11.45 4.05 -14.73
N LEU A 199 -10.19 3.90 -14.30
CA LEU A 199 -9.12 3.28 -15.09
C LEU A 199 -8.73 1.96 -14.43
N THR A 200 -8.93 0.86 -15.15
CA THR A 200 -8.45 -0.46 -14.72
C THR A 200 -7.12 -0.77 -15.39
N ILE A 201 -6.12 -1.17 -14.61
CA ILE A 201 -4.77 -1.51 -15.08
C ILE A 201 -4.45 -2.96 -14.73
N GLY A 202 -4.08 -3.75 -15.75
CA GLY A 202 -3.69 -5.15 -15.63
C GLY A 202 -2.21 -5.39 -15.90
N GLY A 203 -1.60 -6.31 -15.14
CA GLY A 203 -0.28 -6.85 -15.42
C GLY A 203 -0.40 -8.24 -16.06
N GLY A 204 0.12 -8.41 -17.29
CA GLY A 204 -0.01 -9.66 -18.06
C GLY A 204 0.64 -10.88 -17.39
N GLN A 205 1.63 -10.65 -16.51
CA GLN A 205 2.36 -11.69 -15.78
C GLN A 205 1.88 -11.86 -14.33
N ASP A 206 0.73 -11.29 -13.97
CA ASP A 206 0.20 -11.32 -12.60
C ASP A 206 -0.18 -12.75 -12.16
N ARG A 207 0.35 -13.17 -11.01
CA ARG A 207 0.10 -14.48 -10.40
C ARG A 207 -0.74 -14.40 -9.12
N ALA A 208 -1.04 -13.19 -8.65
CA ALA A 208 -1.87 -12.96 -7.46
C ALA A 208 -3.31 -12.58 -7.84
N THR A 209 -3.50 -11.68 -8.81
CA THR A 209 -4.80 -11.37 -9.41
C THR A 209 -4.76 -11.78 -10.89
N PRO A 210 -5.41 -12.90 -11.28
CA PRO A 210 -5.30 -13.43 -12.63
C PRO A 210 -5.71 -12.40 -13.69
N ILE A 211 -4.87 -12.22 -14.71
CA ILE A 211 -5.11 -11.21 -15.76
C ILE A 211 -6.47 -11.37 -16.43
N GLY A 212 -6.96 -12.62 -16.59
CA GLY A 212 -8.31 -12.88 -17.12
C GLY A 212 -9.43 -12.26 -16.28
N ASP A 213 -9.25 -12.20 -14.96
CA ASP A 213 -10.20 -11.54 -14.07
C ASP A 213 -10.10 -10.02 -14.18
N VAL A 214 -8.87 -9.47 -14.25
CA VAL A 214 -8.66 -8.02 -14.40
C VAL A 214 -9.22 -7.53 -15.74
N ARG A 215 -9.13 -8.32 -16.81
CA ARG A 215 -9.79 -8.02 -18.09
C ARG A 215 -11.31 -7.92 -17.94
N ARG A 216 -11.93 -8.86 -17.20
CA ARG A 216 -13.37 -8.80 -16.90
C ARG A 216 -13.75 -7.59 -16.06
N VAL A 217 -12.88 -7.12 -15.15
CA VAL A 217 -13.06 -5.85 -14.43
C VAL A 217 -13.05 -4.69 -15.41
N GLY A 218 -12.11 -4.66 -16.36
CA GLY A 218 -12.07 -3.67 -17.45
C GLY A 218 -13.34 -3.69 -18.30
N GLU A 219 -13.78 -4.87 -18.73
CA GLU A 219 -15.02 -5.07 -19.50
C GLU A 219 -16.27 -4.60 -18.73
N LYS A 220 -16.36 -4.93 -17.43
CA LYS A 220 -17.45 -4.49 -16.56
C LYS A 220 -17.55 -2.97 -16.51
N TYR A 221 -16.44 -2.27 -16.35
CA TYR A 221 -16.46 -0.81 -16.23
C TYR A 221 -16.45 -0.08 -17.57
N ALA A 222 -16.06 -0.73 -18.67
CA ALA A 222 -16.23 -0.17 -20.01
C ALA A 222 -17.69 0.15 -20.31
N GLN A 223 -18.64 -0.61 -19.77
CA GLN A 223 -20.09 -0.42 -19.92
C GLN A 223 -20.57 0.90 -19.28
N VAL A 224 -19.81 1.47 -18.36
CA VAL A 224 -20.10 2.75 -17.68
C VAL A 224 -19.02 3.82 -17.97
N GLY A 225 -18.33 3.69 -19.11
CA GLY A 225 -17.34 4.67 -19.56
C GLY A 225 -15.96 4.55 -18.93
N GLY A 226 -15.65 3.42 -18.27
CA GLY A 226 -14.32 3.12 -17.74
C GLY A 226 -13.32 2.79 -18.85
N ALA A 227 -12.03 2.96 -18.53
CA ALA A 227 -10.91 2.62 -19.41
C ALA A 227 -10.13 1.41 -18.88
N TYR A 228 -9.44 0.70 -19.78
CA TYR A 228 -8.58 -0.44 -19.45
C TYR A 228 -7.23 -0.32 -20.17
N ILE A 229 -6.15 -0.56 -19.43
CA ILE A 229 -4.79 -0.65 -19.98
C ILE A 229 -4.15 -1.93 -19.44
N GLU A 230 -3.53 -2.71 -20.34
CA GLU A 230 -2.76 -3.90 -19.98
C GLU A 230 -1.28 -3.71 -20.28
N TYR A 231 -0.44 -4.07 -19.32
CA TYR A 231 1.00 -4.09 -19.45
C TYR A 231 1.47 -5.55 -19.49
N PRO A 232 1.77 -6.10 -20.69
CA PRO A 232 2.02 -7.53 -20.86
C PRO A 232 3.27 -8.02 -20.12
N ASP A 233 4.25 -7.16 -19.90
CA ASP A 233 5.52 -7.48 -19.22
C ASP A 233 5.52 -7.22 -17.72
N ASN A 234 4.47 -6.56 -17.19
CA ASN A 234 4.31 -6.27 -15.78
C ASN A 234 3.49 -7.37 -15.06
N ALA A 235 3.56 -7.37 -13.75
CA ALA A 235 2.85 -8.32 -12.89
C ALA A 235 2.12 -7.62 -11.75
N HIS A 236 1.97 -8.32 -10.60
CA HIS A 236 1.17 -7.83 -9.50
C HIS A 236 1.73 -6.58 -8.82
N TRP A 237 3.08 -6.48 -8.70
CA TRP A 237 3.73 -5.34 -8.05
C TRP A 237 3.94 -4.15 -9.00
N ILE A 238 2.95 -3.92 -9.88
CA ILE A 238 2.99 -2.88 -10.93
C ILE A 238 3.31 -1.48 -10.39
N ILE A 239 3.13 -1.29 -9.09
CA ILE A 239 3.41 -0.05 -8.36
C ILE A 239 4.92 0.22 -8.22
N ASP A 240 5.80 -0.79 -8.32
CA ASP A 240 7.24 -0.61 -8.23
C ASP A 240 8.03 -1.80 -8.84
N GLU A 241 7.90 -2.01 -10.14
CA GLU A 241 8.65 -2.97 -10.93
C GLU A 241 9.18 -2.33 -12.22
N PRO A 242 9.99 -2.99 -13.05
CA PRO A 242 10.41 -2.44 -14.34
C PRO A 242 9.20 -2.06 -15.18
N GLY A 243 9.22 -0.86 -15.77
CA GLY A 243 8.10 -0.34 -16.56
C GLY A 243 7.09 0.52 -15.76
N THR A 244 7.19 0.62 -14.44
CA THR A 244 6.30 1.43 -13.60
C THR A 244 6.25 2.90 -14.02
N ASP A 245 7.34 3.48 -14.55
CA ASP A 245 7.34 4.88 -15.00
C ASP A 245 6.36 5.11 -16.15
N LYS A 246 6.24 4.13 -17.05
CA LYS A 246 5.24 4.20 -18.13
C LYS A 246 3.82 4.10 -17.56
N VAL A 247 3.59 3.26 -16.58
CA VAL A 247 2.28 3.15 -15.90
C VAL A 247 1.90 4.48 -15.27
N ILE A 248 2.83 5.13 -14.57
CA ILE A 248 2.63 6.46 -13.96
C ILE A 248 2.30 7.52 -15.02
N ALA A 249 3.05 7.54 -16.13
CA ALA A 249 2.84 8.49 -17.21
C ALA A 249 1.48 8.31 -17.88
N ASP A 250 1.07 7.07 -18.16
CA ASP A 250 -0.21 6.78 -18.79
C ASP A 250 -1.39 7.13 -17.85
N ILE A 251 -1.26 6.91 -16.54
CA ILE A 251 -2.26 7.34 -15.54
C ILE A 251 -2.37 8.87 -15.52
N ALA A 252 -1.24 9.58 -15.50
CA ALA A 252 -1.24 11.04 -15.50
C ALA A 252 -1.89 11.60 -16.77
N ALA A 253 -1.62 11.03 -17.93
CA ALA A 253 -2.24 11.38 -19.21
C ALA A 253 -3.76 11.13 -19.17
N TRP A 254 -4.19 9.96 -18.67
CA TRP A 254 -5.61 9.63 -18.55
C TRP A 254 -6.34 10.58 -17.58
N LEU A 255 -5.75 10.91 -16.43
CA LEU A 255 -6.34 11.89 -15.51
C LEU A 255 -6.50 13.26 -16.17
N ALA A 256 -5.50 13.71 -16.93
CA ALA A 256 -5.58 14.98 -17.68
C ALA A 256 -6.67 14.94 -18.76
N GLU A 257 -6.81 13.82 -19.48
CA GLU A 257 -7.90 13.60 -20.45
C GLU A 257 -9.29 13.73 -19.80
N LYS A 258 -9.42 13.23 -18.55
CA LYS A 258 -10.66 13.34 -17.78
C LYS A 258 -10.86 14.71 -17.11
N GLY A 259 -9.99 15.68 -17.38
CA GLY A 259 -10.06 17.00 -16.74
C GLY A 259 -9.74 16.98 -15.24
N VAL A 260 -9.04 15.94 -14.79
CA VAL A 260 -8.63 15.76 -13.40
C VAL A 260 -7.14 16.09 -13.28
N THR A 261 -6.85 17.31 -12.85
CA THR A 261 -5.48 17.85 -12.78
C THR A 261 -5.12 18.23 -11.33
N PRO A 262 -3.82 18.29 -10.97
CA PRO A 262 -3.42 18.95 -9.74
C PRO A 262 -3.92 20.39 -9.76
N ALA A 263 -4.40 20.90 -8.64
CA ALA A 263 -4.79 22.30 -8.59
C ALA A 263 -3.55 23.16 -8.84
N THR A 264 -3.62 24.06 -9.81
CA THR A 264 -2.59 25.10 -9.97
C THR A 264 -2.42 25.81 -8.63
N PRO A 265 -1.21 25.93 -8.07
CA PRO A 265 -1.01 26.79 -6.91
C PRO A 265 -1.62 28.15 -7.27
N ALA A 266 -2.55 28.66 -6.44
CA ALA A 266 -3.02 30.01 -6.60
C ALA A 266 -1.75 30.88 -6.72
N ALA A 267 -1.60 31.56 -7.86
CA ALA A 267 -0.45 32.43 -8.09
C ALA A 267 -0.30 33.28 -6.83
N SER A 268 0.79 33.09 -6.11
CA SER A 268 1.11 33.88 -4.93
C SER A 268 0.83 35.33 -5.31
N ALA A 269 -0.14 35.94 -4.65
CA ALA A 269 -0.49 37.32 -4.89
C ALA A 269 0.83 38.11 -4.84
N ALA A 270 1.19 38.72 -5.96
CA ALA A 270 2.38 39.53 -6.06
C ALA A 270 2.38 40.52 -4.88
N PRO A 271 3.49 40.68 -4.13
CA PRO A 271 3.51 41.59 -3.03
C PRO A 271 3.10 42.99 -3.52
N ALA A 272 2.05 43.53 -2.90
CA ALA A 272 1.58 44.88 -3.18
C ALA A 272 2.79 45.81 -3.13
N LYS A 273 3.02 46.57 -4.20
CA LYS A 273 4.06 47.60 -4.25
C LYS A 273 3.72 48.64 -3.19
N ASP A 274 4.36 48.52 -2.04
CA ASP A 274 4.34 49.58 -1.02
C ASP A 274 4.90 50.85 -1.61
N LYS A 275 4.04 51.86 -1.65
CA LYS A 275 4.41 53.25 -1.96
C LYS A 275 5.46 53.69 -0.92
N ALA A 276 6.62 54.06 -1.42
CA ALA A 276 7.71 54.64 -0.66
C ALA A 276 7.21 55.78 0.22
N ALA A 277 7.20 55.57 1.52
CA ALA A 277 7.15 56.65 2.52
C ALA A 277 8.58 57.06 2.90
N ALA A 278 8.84 58.34 2.83
CA ALA A 278 10.12 58.98 3.03
C ALA A 278 10.75 58.67 4.40
N ARG A 279 12.03 58.34 4.41
CA ARG A 279 12.87 58.08 5.56
C ARG A 279 13.29 59.41 6.23
N PRO A 280 13.17 59.57 7.56
CA PRO A 280 13.97 60.60 8.28
C PRO A 280 15.39 60.08 8.56
N LYS A 281 16.36 60.93 8.38
CA LYS A 281 17.78 60.70 8.72
C LYS A 281 17.96 60.51 10.22
N ALA A 282 18.58 59.43 10.63
CA ALA A 282 19.05 59.21 12.01
C ALA A 282 20.57 59.20 12.06
N ALA A 283 21.06 59.80 13.13
CA ALA A 283 22.45 60.10 13.42
C ALA A 283 23.30 58.87 13.77
N ALA A 284 24.59 58.99 13.51
CA ALA A 284 25.64 58.00 13.77
C ALA A 284 25.87 57.74 15.27
N ALA A 285 25.96 56.45 15.65
CA ALA A 285 26.53 56.03 16.94
C ALA A 285 27.68 55.04 16.70
N LYS A 286 28.77 55.23 17.45
CA LYS A 286 30.06 54.54 17.39
C LYS A 286 30.00 53.05 17.76
N PRO A 287 30.95 52.25 17.31
CA PRO A 287 30.99 50.81 17.59
C PRO A 287 31.63 50.51 18.95
N ALA A 288 31.08 49.52 19.67
CA ALA A 288 31.63 48.92 20.87
C ALA A 288 32.39 47.62 20.55
N THR A 289 33.55 47.46 21.18
CA THR A 289 34.53 46.39 21.06
C THR A 289 34.06 45.07 21.71
N PRO A 290 34.51 43.90 21.21
CA PRO A 290 34.14 42.62 21.79
C PRO A 290 35.09 42.16 22.91
N ASN A 291 34.54 41.53 23.93
CA ASN A 291 35.28 40.84 25.00
C ASN A 291 35.52 39.36 24.69
N PRO A 292 36.65 38.79 25.11
CA PRO A 292 37.07 37.44 24.76
C PRO A 292 36.49 36.34 25.68
N PRO A 293 36.56 35.05 25.26
CA PRO A 293 35.92 33.92 25.95
C PRO A 293 36.78 33.38 27.11
N LYS A 294 36.12 32.95 28.17
CA LYS A 294 36.73 32.25 29.32
C LYS A 294 36.87 30.76 29.05
N ALA A 295 38.06 30.26 29.41
CA ALA A 295 38.55 28.91 29.24
C ALA A 295 38.00 27.89 30.26
N ALA A 296 37.86 26.66 29.77
CA ALA A 296 38.19 25.35 30.31
C ALA A 296 38.10 25.06 31.81
N GLY A 297 37.33 24.08 32.15
CA GLY A 297 37.45 23.26 33.36
C GLY A 297 37.56 21.78 33.03
N LYS A 298 38.76 21.22 33.26
CA LYS A 298 39.06 19.78 33.26
C LYS A 298 38.64 19.15 34.59
N ALA A 299 38.06 17.94 34.54
CA ALA A 299 38.21 16.91 35.58
C ALA A 299 37.69 15.61 34.98
N ARG A 300 38.36 14.62 34.89
CA ARG A 300 39.30 13.71 35.53
C ARG A 300 38.67 12.35 35.55
N SER A 301 39.38 11.42 34.92
CA SER A 301 39.20 9.96 34.88
C SER A 301 39.29 9.32 36.29
N THR A 302 38.52 8.27 36.50
CA THR A 302 39.04 7.15 37.31
C THR A 302 38.59 5.82 36.68
N ALA A 303 39.58 4.99 36.41
CA ALA A 303 39.50 3.62 36.02
C ALA A 303 39.51 2.73 37.28
N ALA A 304 38.96 1.57 37.18
CA ALA A 304 39.33 0.28 37.82
C ALA A 304 38.07 -0.60 37.78
N GLY A 305 38.07 -1.84 37.46
CA GLY A 305 39.08 -2.87 37.31
C GLY A 305 38.37 -4.20 37.32
N ALA A 306 38.82 -5.03 36.44
CA ALA A 306 39.11 -6.44 36.57
C ALA A 306 38.09 -7.46 37.14
N GLY A 307 37.88 -8.52 36.36
CA GLY A 307 37.97 -9.85 36.94
C GLY A 307 37.09 -10.91 36.29
N ARG A 308 37.64 -11.68 35.34
CA ARG A 308 37.75 -13.14 35.25
C ARG A 308 36.48 -13.97 35.63
N LYS A 309 36.03 -14.99 34.93
CA LYS A 309 36.74 -16.19 34.41
C LYS A 309 35.81 -17.00 33.50
N ALA A 310 36.41 -17.64 32.53
CA ALA A 310 35.85 -18.66 31.66
C ALA A 310 35.80 -20.05 32.33
N GLY A 311 35.00 -20.95 31.72
CA GLY A 311 35.17 -22.39 31.84
C GLY A 311 33.89 -23.21 31.65
N PRO A 312 33.97 -24.48 31.27
CA PRO A 312 34.08 -24.89 29.85
C PRO A 312 32.90 -25.81 29.39
N ALA A 313 32.96 -26.17 28.12
CA ALA A 313 32.12 -27.07 27.37
C ALA A 313 31.82 -28.43 28.00
N ALA A 314 30.64 -28.99 27.75
CA ALA A 314 30.39 -30.42 27.78
C ALA A 314 29.70 -30.89 26.49
N LYS A 315 30.47 -31.65 25.72
CA LYS A 315 30.03 -32.52 24.63
C LYS A 315 29.20 -33.68 25.17
N ARG A 316 28.12 -34.05 24.52
CA ARG A 316 27.67 -35.45 24.44
C ARG A 316 26.96 -35.71 23.13
N THR A 317 27.51 -36.61 22.35
CA THR A 317 26.98 -37.32 21.18
C THR A 317 26.55 -38.75 21.62
N PRO A 318 26.15 -39.65 20.72
CA PRO A 318 24.76 -40.01 20.46
C PRO A 318 24.58 -41.54 20.72
N THR A 319 23.35 -42.00 20.80
CA THR A 319 23.02 -43.42 20.48
C THR A 319 21.52 -43.59 20.37
N GLY A 320 21.10 -44.39 19.34
CA GLY A 320 19.95 -45.23 19.40
C GLY A 320 19.21 -45.37 18.08
N LYS A 321 19.71 -46.19 17.15
CA LYS A 321 18.93 -46.82 16.09
C LYS A 321 17.85 -47.72 16.69
N THR A 322 16.62 -47.66 16.20
CA THR A 322 15.75 -48.84 16.19
C THR A 322 14.86 -48.81 14.94
N THR A 323 15.13 -49.75 14.08
CA THR A 323 14.29 -50.26 12.99
C THR A 323 13.14 -51.05 13.60
N VAL A 324 11.95 -51.05 12.97
CA VAL A 324 11.08 -52.21 12.77
C VAL A 324 9.84 -51.87 11.95
N ARG A 325 9.76 -52.40 10.75
CA ARG A 325 8.77 -53.25 10.08
C ARG A 325 7.37 -52.67 9.76
N ASN A 326 7.19 -52.63 8.47
CA ASN A 326 5.91 -52.77 7.72
C ASN A 326 5.28 -54.13 7.99
N PRO A 327 3.96 -54.29 8.01
CA PRO A 327 3.35 -55.31 7.19
C PRO A 327 2.23 -54.83 6.26
N LYS A 328 2.23 -55.54 5.14
CA LYS A 328 1.26 -55.51 4.05
C LYS A 328 -0.11 -56.13 4.43
N SER A 329 -1.08 -55.80 3.56
CA SER A 329 -2.25 -56.58 3.15
C SER A 329 -3.51 -56.55 4.03
N LYS A 330 -4.56 -55.98 3.59
CA LYS A 330 -5.56 -56.58 2.67
C LYS A 330 -6.39 -55.42 2.03
#